data_c67198af4152ca13feeb0b047d61f915
#
_entry.id   c67198af4152ca13feeb0b047d61f915
#
_cell.length_a   1.000
_cell.length_b   1.000
_cell.length_c   1.000
_cell.angle_alpha   90.00
_cell.angle_beta   90.00
_cell.angle_gamma   90.00
#
_symmetry.space_group_name_H-M   'P 1'
#
loop_
_entity.id
_entity.type
_entity.pdbx_description
1 polymer ?
#
loop_
_entity_poly.entity_id
_entity_poly.type
_entity_poly.pdbx_seq_one_letter_code
_entity_poly.pdbx_strand_id
1 'polypeptide(L)'
;MAAAFAPPPPLARLPAVLERLAGPLAGRLSSGRELAALQGVAVHDVPRAAPWSVALPGLARLLPGGLPRGELVELTAGRSSGRFACALMLLAAATSAGENAALIDLGDALDPQSAAPAGIAWPRLLWARPRAVREALAATEAALTGGLSLVVLDLGLPPLPGGRGAEAMWLRLARSARQHDTLLVVASPYRVAGPAASTVLELTRGRALWSGTGSAPRLLEGADGRLTLTKGHRLLAPQAQALRLALPA
;
A
#
# COMPACT_ATOMS: atom_id res chain seq x y z
N MET A 1 30.42 -10.83 -20.04
CA MET A 1 29.61 -9.93 -20.89
C MET A 1 28.47 -9.42 -20.02
N ALA A 2 28.59 -8.19 -19.53
CA ALA A 2 27.54 -7.56 -18.72
C ALA A 2 26.43 -7.09 -19.69
N ALA A 3 25.22 -7.61 -19.54
CA ALA A 3 24.08 -7.11 -20.27
C ALA A 3 23.80 -5.68 -19.78
N ALA A 4 23.94 -4.70 -20.66
CA ALA A 4 23.57 -3.33 -20.41
C ALA A 4 22.06 -3.25 -20.15
N PHE A 5 21.67 -2.96 -18.91
CA PHE A 5 20.30 -2.72 -18.54
C PHE A 5 19.87 -1.39 -19.18
N ALA A 6 18.94 -1.45 -20.13
CA ALA A 6 18.33 -0.24 -20.66
C ALA A 6 17.60 0.49 -19.53
N PRO A 7 17.77 1.82 -19.38
CA PRO A 7 17.02 2.58 -18.40
C PRO A 7 15.51 2.39 -18.68
N PRO A 8 14.67 2.31 -17.63
CA PRO A 8 13.23 2.24 -17.82
C PRO A 8 12.79 3.43 -18.68
N PRO A 9 11.80 3.24 -19.56
CA PRO A 9 11.29 4.33 -20.37
C PRO A 9 10.86 5.46 -19.44
N PRO A 10 11.06 6.72 -19.82
CA PRO A 10 10.63 7.87 -19.04
C PRO A 10 9.17 7.67 -18.69
N LEU A 11 8.81 7.89 -17.42
CA LEU A 11 7.47 7.72 -16.85
C LEU A 11 6.43 7.97 -17.95
N ALA A 12 5.91 6.87 -18.46
CA ALA A 12 4.98 6.91 -19.56
C ALA A 12 3.88 7.86 -19.12
N ARG A 13 3.71 8.93 -19.88
CA ARG A 13 2.70 9.97 -19.76
C ARG A 13 1.48 9.40 -19.10
N LEU A 14 1.05 10.00 -17.99
CA LEU A 14 -0.31 9.79 -17.49
C LEU A 14 -1.21 9.59 -18.71
N PRO A 15 -2.03 8.53 -18.75
CA PRO A 15 -2.74 8.17 -19.96
C PRO A 15 -3.31 9.44 -20.61
N ALA A 16 -3.23 9.53 -21.92
CA ALA A 16 -3.73 10.67 -22.70
C ALA A 16 -5.17 11.13 -22.33
N VAL A 17 -5.87 10.29 -21.58
CA VAL A 17 -7.14 10.55 -20.91
C VAL A 17 -7.02 11.66 -19.85
N LEU A 18 -5.98 11.68 -19.02
CA LEU A 18 -5.79 12.74 -18.01
C LEU A 18 -5.31 14.05 -18.64
N GLU A 19 -4.54 14.00 -19.72
CA GLU A 19 -4.19 15.20 -20.50
C GLU A 19 -5.42 15.79 -21.23
N ARG A 20 -6.33 14.94 -21.75
CA ARG A 20 -7.61 15.39 -22.32
C ARG A 20 -8.57 15.91 -21.26
N LEU A 21 -8.48 15.45 -20.02
CA LEU A 21 -9.30 15.91 -18.89
C LEU A 21 -8.73 17.16 -18.21
N ALA A 22 -7.46 17.53 -18.46
CA ALA A 22 -6.88 18.81 -18.05
C ALA A 22 -7.54 20.02 -18.76
N GLY A 23 -8.45 19.76 -19.71
CA GLY A 23 -9.32 20.77 -20.34
C GLY A 23 -10.49 21.21 -19.44
N PRO A 24 -11.57 21.75 -20.03
CA PRO A 24 -12.68 22.39 -19.31
C PRO A 24 -13.46 21.52 -18.32
N LEU A 25 -13.14 20.22 -18.22
CA LEU A 25 -13.76 19.28 -17.28
C LEU A 25 -12.92 19.01 -16.02
N ALA A 26 -11.65 19.42 -15.98
CA ALA A 26 -10.74 19.13 -14.85
C ALA A 26 -11.23 19.69 -13.50
N GLY A 27 -12.06 20.74 -13.52
CA GLY A 27 -12.70 21.29 -12.31
C GLY A 27 -14.09 20.71 -12.00
N ARG A 28 -14.61 19.80 -12.83
CA ARG A 28 -15.98 19.25 -12.72
C ARG A 28 -16.03 17.79 -12.34
N LEU A 29 -14.90 17.07 -12.40
CA LEU A 29 -14.80 15.65 -12.05
C LEU A 29 -14.20 15.50 -10.67
N SER A 30 -14.97 14.98 -9.74
CA SER A 30 -14.54 14.79 -8.33
C SER A 30 -14.17 13.35 -8.00
N SER A 31 -14.40 12.38 -8.89
CA SER A 31 -14.09 10.97 -8.62
C SER A 31 -13.96 10.12 -9.90
N GLY A 32 -13.26 8.99 -9.80
CA GLY A 32 -13.20 7.98 -10.85
C GLY A 32 -14.57 7.37 -11.21
N ARG A 33 -15.56 7.47 -10.30
CA ARG A 33 -16.96 7.12 -10.57
C ARG A 33 -17.62 8.05 -11.56
N GLU A 34 -17.35 9.34 -11.49
CA GLU A 34 -17.88 10.32 -12.46
C GLU A 34 -17.28 10.12 -13.85
N LEU A 35 -15.98 9.73 -13.90
CA LEU A 35 -15.33 9.34 -15.15
C LEU A 35 -15.99 8.09 -15.78
N ALA A 36 -16.29 7.08 -14.97
CA ALA A 36 -16.95 5.84 -15.41
C ALA A 36 -18.39 6.14 -15.91
N ALA A 37 -19.11 7.03 -15.23
CA ALA A 37 -20.44 7.47 -15.63
C ALA A 37 -20.44 8.20 -16.98
N LEU A 38 -19.43 9.03 -17.25
CA LEU A 38 -19.26 9.72 -18.54
C LEU A 38 -18.89 8.77 -19.68
N GLN A 39 -18.33 7.60 -19.36
CA GLN A 39 -18.03 6.55 -20.35
C GLN A 39 -19.22 5.61 -20.60
N GLY A 40 -20.40 5.89 -20.05
CA GLY A 40 -21.60 5.07 -20.20
C GLY A 40 -21.57 3.77 -19.39
N VAL A 41 -20.62 3.63 -18.47
CA VAL A 41 -20.59 2.52 -17.50
C VAL A 41 -21.57 2.87 -16.39
N ALA A 42 -22.63 2.08 -16.23
CA ALA A 42 -23.62 2.27 -15.16
C ALA A 42 -22.94 2.11 -13.80
N VAL A 43 -22.79 3.22 -13.07
CA VAL A 43 -22.08 3.30 -11.78
C VAL A 43 -22.80 2.50 -10.69
N HIS A 44 -24.06 2.08 -10.92
CA HIS A 44 -24.90 1.41 -9.93
C HIS A 44 -24.73 -0.12 -9.86
N ASP A 45 -24.06 -0.72 -10.85
CA ASP A 45 -23.93 -2.18 -10.97
C ASP A 45 -22.48 -2.70 -10.92
N VAL A 46 -21.52 -1.87 -10.52
CA VAL A 46 -20.18 -2.43 -10.20
C VAL A 46 -20.34 -3.19 -8.89
N PRO A 47 -20.33 -4.53 -8.90
CA PRO A 47 -20.35 -5.30 -7.66
C PRO A 47 -19.23 -4.76 -6.78
N ARG A 48 -19.53 -4.54 -5.49
CA ARG A 48 -18.51 -4.20 -4.53
C ARG A 48 -17.37 -5.20 -4.72
N ALA A 49 -16.24 -4.73 -5.20
CA ALA A 49 -15.15 -5.63 -5.55
C ALA A 49 -14.80 -6.47 -4.31
N ALA A 50 -14.58 -7.76 -4.52
CA ALA A 50 -14.23 -8.68 -3.44
C ALA A 50 -13.07 -8.12 -2.60
N PRO A 51 -13.03 -8.40 -1.29
CA PRO A 51 -11.90 -8.04 -0.46
C PRO A 51 -10.59 -8.53 -1.07
N TRP A 52 -9.51 -7.82 -0.83
CA TRP A 52 -8.20 -8.17 -1.35
C TRP A 52 -7.70 -9.48 -0.75
N SER A 53 -7.67 -10.53 -1.56
CA SER A 53 -6.94 -11.75 -1.23
C SER A 53 -5.46 -11.54 -1.58
N VAL A 54 -4.64 -11.34 -0.58
CA VAL A 54 -3.20 -11.14 -0.76
C VAL A 54 -2.47 -12.38 -0.31
N ALA A 55 -1.53 -12.85 -1.12
CA ALA A 55 -0.63 -13.93 -0.77
C ALA A 55 0.44 -13.48 0.25
N LEU A 56 0.02 -12.72 1.27
CA LEU A 56 0.86 -12.39 2.41
C LEU A 56 0.83 -13.58 3.37
N PRO A 57 1.97 -14.22 3.65
CA PRO A 57 1.99 -15.40 4.51
C PRO A 57 1.32 -15.12 5.86
N GLY A 58 0.38 -15.95 6.25
CA GLY A 58 -0.37 -15.82 7.51
C GLY A 58 -1.56 -14.86 7.47
N LEU A 59 -1.66 -13.93 6.50
CA LEU A 59 -2.76 -12.97 6.44
C LEU A 59 -4.12 -13.65 6.25
N ALA A 60 -4.20 -14.64 5.36
CA ALA A 60 -5.44 -15.37 5.10
C ALA A 60 -6.00 -16.09 6.33
N ARG A 61 -5.14 -16.46 7.29
CA ARG A 61 -5.56 -17.05 8.57
C ARG A 61 -6.05 -16.01 9.55
N LEU A 62 -5.45 -14.80 9.55
CA LEU A 62 -5.86 -13.68 10.41
C LEU A 62 -7.10 -12.97 9.88
N LEU A 63 -7.21 -12.89 8.56
CA LEU A 63 -8.30 -12.23 7.84
C LEU A 63 -8.81 -13.17 6.74
N PRO A 64 -9.64 -14.17 7.07
CA PRO A 64 -10.15 -15.13 6.08
C PRO A 64 -10.91 -14.50 4.92
N GLY A 65 -11.49 -13.31 5.14
CA GLY A 65 -12.15 -12.50 4.10
C GLY A 65 -11.22 -11.59 3.30
N GLY A 66 -9.92 -11.60 3.59
CA GLY A 66 -8.97 -10.65 2.98
C GLY A 66 -9.00 -9.25 3.61
N LEU A 67 -8.26 -8.33 3.00
CA LEU A 67 -8.24 -6.93 3.41
C LEU A 67 -9.49 -6.21 2.88
N PRO A 68 -10.23 -5.49 3.74
CA PRO A 68 -11.48 -4.85 3.34
C PRO A 68 -11.24 -3.64 2.45
N ARG A 69 -11.98 -3.53 1.36
CA ARG A 69 -12.00 -2.31 0.53
C ARG A 69 -12.77 -1.20 1.24
N GLY A 70 -12.45 0.05 0.90
CA GLY A 70 -13.10 1.20 1.51
C GLY A 70 -12.73 1.42 2.97
N GLU A 71 -11.63 0.84 3.44
CA GLU A 71 -11.21 0.96 4.84
C GLU A 71 -9.76 1.43 4.99
N LEU A 72 -9.46 1.96 6.16
CA LEU A 72 -8.10 2.29 6.56
C LEU A 72 -7.53 1.14 7.41
N VAL A 73 -6.45 0.57 6.92
CA VAL A 73 -5.67 -0.48 7.58
C VAL A 73 -4.33 0.09 8.01
N GLU A 74 -3.96 -0.06 9.28
CA GLU A 74 -2.61 0.25 9.75
C GLU A 74 -1.72 -0.99 9.67
N LEU A 75 -0.53 -0.79 9.10
CA LEU A 75 0.56 -1.76 9.08
C LEU A 75 1.71 -1.21 9.91
N THR A 76 1.83 -1.65 11.15
CA THR A 76 2.83 -1.14 12.08
C THR A 76 3.99 -2.10 12.26
N ALA A 77 5.20 -1.57 12.27
CA ALA A 77 6.39 -2.37 12.54
C ALA A 77 7.61 -1.50 12.78
N GLY A 78 8.45 -1.90 13.69
CA GLY A 78 9.75 -1.26 13.92
C GLY A 78 10.69 -1.38 12.71
N ARG A 79 11.92 -0.90 12.89
CA ARG A 79 12.96 -1.00 11.84
C ARG A 79 13.22 -2.46 11.45
N SER A 80 13.46 -2.69 10.16
CA SER A 80 13.86 -4.01 9.62
C SER A 80 12.91 -5.15 10.00
N SER A 81 11.62 -4.86 10.16
CA SER A 81 10.60 -5.87 10.48
C SER A 81 9.84 -6.37 9.25
N GLY A 82 10.22 -5.94 8.05
CA GLY A 82 9.55 -6.33 6.80
C GLY A 82 8.31 -5.51 6.45
N ARG A 83 8.04 -4.38 7.15
CA ARG A 83 6.89 -3.51 6.88
C ARG A 83 6.83 -3.10 5.41
N PHE A 84 7.93 -2.57 4.88
CA PHE A 84 7.98 -2.13 3.49
C PHE A 84 7.84 -3.30 2.50
N ALA A 85 8.45 -4.46 2.80
CA ALA A 85 8.26 -5.66 1.99
C ALA A 85 6.79 -6.10 1.94
N CYS A 86 6.08 -6.05 3.07
CA CYS A 86 4.64 -6.31 3.08
C CYS A 86 3.86 -5.28 2.24
N ALA A 87 4.22 -4.00 2.30
CA ALA A 87 3.63 -2.96 1.46
C ALA A 87 3.86 -3.25 -0.04
N LEU A 88 5.07 -3.66 -0.43
CA LEU A 88 5.36 -4.06 -1.81
C LEU A 88 4.55 -5.29 -2.26
N MET A 89 4.37 -6.29 -1.38
CA MET A 89 3.53 -7.45 -1.69
C MET A 89 2.07 -7.07 -1.92
N LEU A 90 1.54 -6.10 -1.17
CA LEU A 90 0.19 -5.57 -1.38
C LEU A 90 0.09 -4.86 -2.73
N LEU A 91 1.06 -4.01 -3.06
CA LEU A 91 1.12 -3.31 -4.34
C LEU A 91 1.27 -4.28 -5.52
N ALA A 92 2.11 -5.31 -5.37
CA ALA A 92 2.28 -6.34 -6.38
C ALA A 92 0.98 -7.13 -6.61
N ALA A 93 0.29 -7.52 -5.53
CA ALA A 93 -0.99 -8.22 -5.64
C ALA A 93 -2.06 -7.39 -6.34
N ALA A 94 -2.16 -6.09 -6.02
CA ALA A 94 -3.09 -5.18 -6.67
C ALA A 94 -2.78 -5.01 -8.16
N THR A 95 -1.54 -4.63 -8.46
CA THR A 95 -1.16 -4.26 -9.82
C THR A 95 -1.11 -5.47 -10.76
N SER A 96 -0.68 -6.65 -10.29
CA SER A 96 -0.73 -7.89 -11.09
C SER A 96 -2.15 -8.40 -11.31
N ALA A 97 -3.10 -8.09 -10.42
CA ALA A 97 -4.52 -8.35 -10.64
C ALA A 97 -5.17 -7.37 -11.65
N GLY A 98 -4.39 -6.44 -12.22
CA GLY A 98 -4.87 -5.47 -13.20
C GLY A 98 -5.44 -4.20 -12.59
N GLU A 99 -5.35 -4.01 -11.27
CA GLU A 99 -5.85 -2.83 -10.59
C GLU A 99 -4.79 -1.73 -10.49
N ASN A 100 -5.24 -0.47 -10.42
CA ASN A 100 -4.34 0.65 -10.27
C ASN A 100 -4.12 0.94 -8.78
N ALA A 101 -2.86 1.15 -8.41
CA ALA A 101 -2.46 1.41 -7.04
C ALA A 101 -1.57 2.66 -6.93
N ALA A 102 -1.47 3.23 -5.73
CA ALA A 102 -0.50 4.27 -5.43
C ALA A 102 0.39 3.87 -4.26
N LEU A 103 1.65 4.26 -4.36
CA LEU A 103 2.60 4.33 -3.25
C LEU A 103 2.95 5.79 -2.98
N ILE A 104 2.60 6.26 -1.79
CA ILE A 104 3.01 7.57 -1.27
C ILE A 104 4.18 7.30 -0.33
N ASP A 105 5.39 7.50 -0.82
CA ASP A 105 6.63 7.05 -0.21
C ASP A 105 7.36 8.22 0.46
N LEU A 106 6.92 8.58 1.66
CA LEU A 106 7.57 9.66 2.44
C LEU A 106 8.96 9.24 2.94
N GLY A 107 9.17 7.95 3.15
CA GLY A 107 10.46 7.40 3.57
C GLY A 107 11.48 7.31 2.45
N ASP A 108 11.07 7.52 1.19
CA ASP A 108 11.87 7.33 -0.02
C ASP A 108 12.57 5.97 -0.04
N ALA A 109 11.82 4.93 0.32
CA ALA A 109 12.32 3.59 0.58
C ALA A 109 12.24 2.66 -0.64
N LEU A 110 11.48 3.05 -1.68
CA LEU A 110 11.35 2.25 -2.88
C LEU A 110 12.60 2.36 -3.75
N ASP A 111 13.29 1.25 -3.91
CA ASP A 111 14.26 1.05 -4.99
C ASP A 111 13.61 0.16 -6.06
N PRO A 112 13.30 0.70 -7.26
CA PRO A 112 12.64 -0.06 -8.31
C PRO A 112 13.39 -1.32 -8.75
N GLN A 113 14.73 -1.28 -8.72
CA GLN A 113 15.56 -2.41 -9.11
C GLN A 113 15.41 -3.56 -8.10
N SER A 114 15.53 -3.27 -6.81
CA SER A 114 15.35 -4.25 -5.74
C SER A 114 13.90 -4.72 -5.59
N ALA A 115 12.92 -3.92 -5.99
CA ALA A 115 11.51 -4.26 -5.93
C ALA A 115 10.99 -5.00 -7.16
N ALA A 116 11.76 -5.06 -8.26
CA ALA A 116 11.34 -5.74 -9.49
C ALA A 116 10.91 -7.19 -9.26
N PRO A 117 11.61 -8.00 -8.44
CA PRO A 117 11.21 -9.38 -8.16
C PRO A 117 9.90 -9.51 -7.36
N ALA A 118 9.40 -8.44 -6.73
CA ALA A 118 8.11 -8.48 -6.03
C ALA A 118 6.90 -8.64 -6.96
N GLY A 119 7.08 -8.48 -8.29
CA GLY A 119 6.04 -8.69 -9.29
C GLY A 119 5.09 -7.50 -9.45
N ILE A 120 5.54 -6.28 -9.15
CA ILE A 120 4.75 -5.06 -9.35
C ILE A 120 4.59 -4.79 -10.84
N ALA A 121 3.35 -4.62 -11.31
CA ALA A 121 3.09 -4.14 -12.66
C ALA A 121 3.24 -2.61 -12.70
N TRP A 122 4.44 -2.13 -12.99
CA TRP A 122 4.82 -0.72 -12.95
C TRP A 122 3.88 0.25 -13.69
N PRO A 123 3.31 -0.09 -14.87
CA PRO A 123 2.37 0.81 -15.55
C PRO A 123 1.08 1.09 -14.77
N ARG A 124 0.82 0.31 -13.69
CA ARG A 124 -0.35 0.44 -12.83
C ARG A 124 -0.03 1.04 -11.46
N LEU A 125 1.23 1.40 -11.23
CA LEU A 125 1.68 1.98 -9.97
C LEU A 125 1.93 3.49 -10.15
N LEU A 126 1.19 4.31 -9.41
CA LEU A 126 1.53 5.70 -9.16
C LEU A 126 2.50 5.76 -7.99
N TRP A 127 3.72 6.24 -8.22
CA TRP A 127 4.70 6.44 -7.15
C TRP A 127 4.91 7.93 -6.91
N ALA A 128 4.49 8.40 -5.73
CA ALA A 128 4.69 9.76 -5.27
C ALA A 128 5.76 9.79 -4.16
N ARG A 129 6.68 10.73 -4.24
CA ARG A 129 7.82 10.90 -3.33
C ARG A 129 7.75 12.26 -2.62
N PRO A 130 6.82 12.44 -1.67
CA PRO A 130 6.70 13.67 -0.91
C PRO A 130 7.91 13.88 0.01
N ARG A 131 8.24 15.13 0.28
CA ARG A 131 9.36 15.49 1.17
C ARG A 131 8.91 15.85 2.59
N ALA A 132 7.62 15.99 2.79
CA ALA A 132 7.03 16.37 4.06
C ALA A 132 5.72 15.62 4.31
N VAL A 133 5.39 15.41 5.58
CA VAL A 133 4.14 14.75 6.00
C VAL A 133 2.90 15.43 5.39
N ARG A 134 2.87 16.77 5.35
CA ARG A 134 1.77 17.52 4.76
C ARG A 134 1.57 17.18 3.28
N GLU A 135 2.64 17.08 2.53
CA GLU A 135 2.61 16.69 1.10
C GLU A 135 2.15 15.23 0.94
N ALA A 136 2.65 14.34 1.81
CA ALA A 136 2.24 12.94 1.79
C ALA A 136 0.74 12.77 2.03
N LEU A 137 0.18 13.51 2.98
CA LEU A 137 -1.24 13.49 3.27
C LEU A 137 -2.08 14.07 2.12
N ALA A 138 -1.64 15.17 1.51
CA ALA A 138 -2.30 15.75 0.35
C ALA A 138 -2.26 14.80 -0.87
N ALA A 139 -1.11 14.16 -1.12
CA ALA A 139 -0.97 13.16 -2.16
C ALA A 139 -1.85 11.93 -1.91
N THR A 140 -1.96 11.48 -0.65
CA THR A 140 -2.85 10.39 -0.25
C THR A 140 -4.32 10.75 -0.53
N GLU A 141 -4.76 11.95 -0.15
CA GLU A 141 -6.13 12.41 -0.39
C GLU A 141 -6.43 12.50 -1.90
N ALA A 142 -5.49 13.01 -2.69
CA ALA A 142 -5.61 13.05 -4.15
C ALA A 142 -5.68 11.65 -4.77
N ALA A 143 -4.86 10.70 -4.29
CA ALA A 143 -4.88 9.33 -4.76
C ALA A 143 -6.20 8.62 -4.42
N LEU A 144 -6.76 8.83 -3.22
CA LEU A 144 -8.06 8.30 -2.82
C LEU A 144 -9.19 8.83 -3.71
N THR A 145 -9.21 10.14 -3.96
CA THR A 145 -10.23 10.77 -4.82
C THR A 145 -10.06 10.41 -6.30
N GLY A 146 -8.86 10.01 -6.71
CA GLY A 146 -8.53 9.55 -8.06
C GLY A 146 -9.12 8.17 -8.42
N GLY A 147 -9.78 7.48 -7.49
CA GLY A 147 -10.45 6.20 -7.75
C GLY A 147 -9.48 5.02 -7.90
N LEU A 148 -8.32 5.08 -7.26
CA LEU A 148 -7.39 3.96 -7.20
C LEU A 148 -7.92 2.89 -6.24
N SER A 149 -7.64 1.63 -6.55
CA SER A 149 -8.14 0.52 -5.73
C SER A 149 -7.37 0.32 -4.42
N LEU A 150 -6.07 0.64 -4.46
CA LEU A 150 -5.16 0.56 -3.31
C LEU A 150 -4.31 1.82 -3.23
N VAL A 151 -4.24 2.41 -2.05
CA VAL A 151 -3.29 3.48 -1.72
C VAL A 151 -2.46 3.03 -0.52
N VAL A 152 -1.16 2.96 -0.68
CA VAL A 152 -0.20 2.71 0.40
C VAL A 152 0.49 4.02 0.74
N LEU A 153 0.32 4.48 1.97
CA LEU A 153 1.05 5.61 2.55
C LEU A 153 2.15 5.06 3.45
N ASP A 154 3.40 5.08 2.97
CA ASP A 154 4.55 4.78 3.84
C ASP A 154 5.09 6.06 4.47
N LEU A 155 4.95 6.15 5.78
CA LEU A 155 5.41 7.29 6.57
C LEU A 155 6.91 7.23 6.93
N GLY A 156 7.59 6.17 6.50
CA GLY A 156 9.02 6.01 6.80
C GLY A 156 9.27 5.84 8.31
N LEU A 157 10.29 6.57 8.79
CA LEU A 157 10.74 6.49 10.18
C LEU A 157 10.60 7.80 11.00
N PRO A 158 10.31 8.97 10.40
CA PRO A 158 10.26 10.20 11.19
C PRO A 158 9.13 10.15 12.20
N PRO A 159 9.33 10.75 13.40
CA PRO A 159 8.23 10.96 14.30
C PRO A 159 7.22 11.89 13.63
N LEU A 160 5.95 11.48 13.60
CA LEU A 160 4.88 12.37 13.18
C LEU A 160 4.67 13.39 14.29
N PRO A 161 4.51 14.68 13.96
CA PRO A 161 4.13 15.66 14.94
C PRO A 161 2.78 15.24 15.55
N GLY A 162 2.79 14.88 16.82
CA GLY A 162 1.58 14.72 17.61
C GLY A 162 0.93 16.08 17.77
N GLY A 163 -0.37 16.19 17.56
CA GLY A 163 -1.06 17.47 17.71
C GLY A 163 -2.57 17.31 17.71
N ARG A 164 -3.26 18.28 18.29
CA ARG A 164 -4.71 18.41 18.17
C ARG A 164 -5.06 18.52 16.69
N GLY A 165 -5.92 17.64 16.19
CA GLY A 165 -6.33 17.60 14.79
C GLY A 165 -5.77 16.43 13.97
N ALA A 166 -4.75 15.72 14.43
CA ALA A 166 -4.25 14.54 13.76
C ALA A 166 -5.33 13.46 13.61
N GLU A 167 -6.15 13.27 14.63
CA GLU A 167 -7.25 12.31 14.61
C GLU A 167 -8.32 12.67 13.56
N ALA A 168 -8.71 13.94 13.48
CA ALA A 168 -9.68 14.42 12.49
C ALA A 168 -9.18 14.19 11.05
N MET A 169 -7.89 14.33 10.81
CA MET A 169 -7.26 14.07 9.53
C MET A 169 -7.38 12.58 9.16
N TRP A 170 -7.03 11.66 10.06
CA TRP A 170 -7.15 10.22 9.81
C TRP A 170 -8.59 9.80 9.57
N LEU A 171 -9.54 10.34 10.31
CA LEU A 171 -10.97 10.11 10.09
C LEU A 171 -11.44 10.62 8.73
N ARG A 172 -10.90 11.77 8.26
CA ARG A 172 -11.18 12.30 6.92
C ARG A 172 -10.66 11.36 5.83
N LEU A 173 -9.42 10.89 5.94
CA LEU A 173 -8.84 9.93 4.99
C LEU A 173 -9.60 8.60 4.99
N ALA A 174 -10.00 8.10 6.16
CA ALA A 174 -10.80 6.88 6.26
C ALA A 174 -12.19 7.03 5.61
N ARG A 175 -12.82 8.21 5.75
CA ARG A 175 -14.08 8.52 5.05
C ARG A 175 -13.88 8.57 3.54
N SER A 176 -12.81 9.22 3.08
CA SER A 176 -12.46 9.28 1.65
C SER A 176 -12.21 7.89 1.10
N ALA A 177 -11.45 7.04 1.80
CA ALA A 177 -11.25 5.64 1.42
C ALA A 177 -12.57 4.89 1.26
N ARG A 178 -13.50 5.07 2.21
CA ARG A 178 -14.83 4.45 2.17
C ARG A 178 -15.68 4.97 1.01
N GLN A 179 -15.67 6.28 0.76
CA GLN A 179 -16.45 6.91 -0.31
C GLN A 179 -16.03 6.42 -1.69
N HIS A 180 -14.74 6.14 -1.87
CA HIS A 180 -14.15 5.72 -3.15
C HIS A 180 -13.88 4.23 -3.25
N ASP A 181 -14.32 3.43 -2.26
CA ASP A 181 -14.08 1.97 -2.18
C ASP A 181 -12.59 1.58 -2.31
N THR A 182 -11.72 2.46 -1.85
CA THR A 182 -10.25 2.30 -1.89
C THR A 182 -9.75 1.68 -0.60
N LEU A 183 -8.89 0.67 -0.68
CA LEU A 183 -8.12 0.23 0.47
C LEU A 183 -6.98 1.22 0.74
N LEU A 184 -7.03 1.88 1.90
CA LEU A 184 -5.92 2.73 2.36
C LEU A 184 -5.09 1.96 3.38
N VAL A 185 -3.83 1.70 3.05
CA VAL A 185 -2.85 1.11 3.97
C VAL A 185 -1.90 2.18 4.47
N VAL A 186 -1.86 2.40 5.78
CA VAL A 186 -0.91 3.32 6.41
C VAL A 186 0.20 2.51 7.06
N ALA A 187 1.39 2.57 6.48
CA ALA A 187 2.58 1.89 6.95
C ALA A 187 3.43 2.83 7.81
N SER A 188 3.61 2.52 9.09
CA SER A 188 4.35 3.37 10.03
C SER A 188 5.08 2.54 11.10
N PRO A 189 6.10 3.11 11.77
CA PRO A 189 6.78 2.39 12.84
C PRO A 189 5.94 2.24 14.12
N TYR A 190 4.88 2.98 14.26
CA TYR A 190 3.98 3.00 15.41
C TYR A 190 2.55 3.35 14.98
N ARG A 191 1.59 3.14 15.85
CA ARG A 191 0.17 3.44 15.58
C ARG A 191 -0.06 4.95 15.48
N VAL A 192 -0.73 5.38 14.41
CA VAL A 192 -0.98 6.80 14.11
C VAL A 192 -2.44 7.13 13.84
N ALA A 193 -3.20 6.18 13.26
CA ALA A 193 -4.57 6.43 12.82
C ALA A 193 -5.63 6.20 13.93
N GLY A 194 -5.25 5.58 15.04
CA GLY A 194 -6.11 5.41 16.21
C GLY A 194 -7.47 4.80 15.89
N PRO A 195 -8.59 5.50 16.20
CA PRO A 195 -9.92 5.01 15.93
C PRO A 195 -10.26 4.94 14.44
N ALA A 196 -9.59 5.71 13.59
CA ALA A 196 -9.86 5.73 12.15
C ALA A 196 -9.44 4.42 11.44
N ALA A 197 -8.45 3.70 11.97
CA ALA A 197 -8.09 2.39 11.46
C ALA A 197 -9.15 1.36 11.87
N SER A 198 -9.72 0.66 10.90
CA SER A 198 -10.63 -0.47 11.14
C SER A 198 -9.86 -1.75 11.47
N THR A 199 -8.67 -1.88 10.94
CA THR A 199 -7.79 -3.04 11.09
C THR A 199 -6.38 -2.57 11.40
N VAL A 200 -5.72 -3.25 12.33
CA VAL A 200 -4.32 -3.00 12.67
C VAL A 200 -3.53 -4.30 12.63
N LEU A 201 -2.56 -4.32 11.76
CA LEU A 201 -1.59 -5.40 11.59
C LEU A 201 -0.23 -4.95 12.13
N GLU A 202 0.31 -5.70 13.04
CA GLU A 202 1.62 -5.43 13.65
C GLU A 202 2.62 -6.51 13.25
N LEU A 203 3.76 -6.09 12.71
CA LEU A 203 4.85 -6.98 12.38
C LEU A 203 5.94 -6.87 13.43
N THR A 204 6.35 -8.03 13.93
CA THR A 204 7.55 -8.18 14.78
C THR A 204 8.63 -8.93 14.04
N ARG A 205 9.85 -8.39 14.09
CA ARG A 205 11.02 -9.03 13.50
C ARG A 205 11.36 -10.29 14.26
N GLY A 206 11.57 -11.38 13.52
CA GLY A 206 12.18 -12.61 14.01
C GLY A 206 13.64 -12.74 13.54
N ARG A 207 14.02 -13.92 13.11
CA ARG A 207 15.38 -14.27 12.72
C ARG A 207 15.62 -14.01 11.24
N ALA A 208 16.77 -13.41 10.88
CA ALA A 208 17.24 -13.36 9.51
C ALA A 208 17.67 -14.77 9.05
N LEU A 209 17.30 -15.11 7.82
CA LEU A 209 17.62 -16.37 7.17
C LEU A 209 18.79 -16.15 6.22
N TRP A 210 19.84 -16.91 6.45
CA TRP A 210 21.07 -16.81 5.67
C TRP A 210 21.39 -18.14 5.02
N SER A 211 21.79 -18.12 3.74
CA SER A 211 22.38 -19.28 3.06
C SER A 211 23.89 -19.35 3.28
N GLY A 212 24.43 -20.49 2.92
CA GLY A 212 25.85 -20.76 2.97
C GLY A 212 26.30 -21.35 4.30
N THR A 213 27.33 -22.18 4.21
CA THR A 213 27.99 -22.87 5.36
C THR A 213 29.48 -22.64 5.28
N GLY A 214 30.14 -22.67 6.44
CA GLY A 214 31.58 -22.51 6.53
C GLY A 214 32.08 -21.10 6.32
N SER A 215 33.17 -20.93 5.56
CA SER A 215 33.82 -19.65 5.26
C SER A 215 33.29 -18.96 4.02
N ALA A 216 32.32 -19.56 3.32
CA ALA A 216 31.71 -18.94 2.13
C ALA A 216 30.91 -17.68 2.49
N PRO A 217 30.81 -16.69 1.59
CA PRO A 217 29.95 -15.54 1.80
C PRO A 217 28.51 -15.97 2.04
N ARG A 218 27.90 -15.41 3.08
CA ARG A 218 26.50 -15.68 3.38
C ARG A 218 25.60 -14.69 2.64
N LEU A 219 24.55 -15.21 2.00
CA LEU A 219 23.52 -14.41 1.37
C LEU A 219 22.28 -14.36 2.26
N LEU A 220 21.66 -13.21 2.36
CA LEU A 220 20.38 -13.06 3.06
C LEU A 220 19.29 -13.64 2.15
N GLU A 221 18.65 -14.73 2.59
CA GLU A 221 17.55 -15.38 1.86
C GLU A 221 16.17 -14.87 2.29
N GLY A 222 16.11 -14.22 3.43
CA GLY A 222 14.85 -13.72 3.95
C GLY A 222 14.88 -13.44 5.44
N ALA A 223 13.69 -13.32 6.01
CA ALA A 223 13.52 -13.15 7.45
C ALA A 223 12.25 -13.86 7.92
N ASP A 224 12.35 -14.50 9.07
CA ASP A 224 11.18 -14.90 9.85
C ASP A 224 10.68 -13.72 10.66
N GLY A 225 9.39 -13.73 10.94
CA GLY A 225 8.75 -12.72 11.78
C GLY A 225 7.38 -13.22 12.26
N ARG A 226 6.64 -12.30 12.80
CA ARG A 226 5.27 -12.55 13.25
C ARG A 226 4.36 -11.41 12.78
N LEU A 227 3.24 -11.78 12.21
CA LEU A 227 2.15 -10.87 11.88
C LEU A 227 1.05 -11.05 12.93
N THR A 228 0.69 -9.96 13.60
CA THR A 228 -0.32 -9.95 14.65
C THR A 228 -1.47 -9.03 14.25
N LEU A 229 -2.67 -9.54 14.26
CA LEU A 229 -3.90 -8.74 14.15
C LEU A 229 -4.23 -8.24 15.56
N THR A 230 -4.06 -6.93 15.82
CA THR A 230 -4.30 -6.31 17.12
C THR A 230 -5.61 -5.53 17.17
N LYS A 231 -6.20 -5.21 16.01
CA LYS A 231 -7.53 -4.63 15.85
C LYS A 231 -8.17 -5.15 14.58
N GLY A 232 -9.45 -5.47 14.62
CA GLY A 232 -10.21 -5.93 13.45
C GLY A 232 -11.69 -6.11 13.79
N HIS A 233 -12.53 -6.25 12.76
CA HIS A 233 -13.94 -6.56 12.95
C HIS A 233 -14.10 -7.92 13.66
N ARG A 234 -14.85 -7.94 14.76
CA ARG A 234 -15.13 -9.15 15.57
C ARG A 234 -13.91 -9.78 16.24
N LEU A 235 -12.80 -9.03 16.34
CA LEU A 235 -11.63 -9.52 17.06
C LEU A 235 -11.87 -9.43 18.58
N LEU A 236 -11.87 -10.55 19.26
CA LEU A 236 -12.04 -10.63 20.72
C LEU A 236 -10.71 -10.52 21.46
N ALA A 237 -9.62 -11.00 20.84
CA ALA A 237 -8.26 -10.93 21.37
C ALA A 237 -7.26 -10.90 20.23
N PRO A 238 -6.06 -10.33 20.43
CA PRO A 238 -5.01 -10.32 19.41
C PRO A 238 -4.70 -11.73 18.90
N GLN A 239 -4.59 -11.87 17.58
CA GLN A 239 -4.25 -13.13 16.92
C GLN A 239 -2.94 -12.98 16.16
N ALA A 240 -2.08 -13.97 16.22
CA ALA A 240 -0.76 -13.92 15.61
C ALA A 240 -0.49 -15.13 14.72
N GLN A 241 0.21 -14.91 13.62
CA GLN A 241 0.69 -15.93 12.70
C GLN A 241 2.17 -15.73 12.39
N ALA A 242 2.87 -16.84 12.17
CA ALA A 242 4.22 -16.79 11.67
C ALA A 242 4.24 -16.16 10.27
N LEU A 243 5.22 -15.32 10.03
CA LEU A 243 5.48 -14.67 8.77
C LEU A 243 6.88 -15.05 8.29
N ARG A 244 6.98 -15.50 7.05
CA ARG A 244 8.28 -15.66 6.38
C ARG A 244 8.30 -14.80 5.15
N LEU A 245 9.22 -13.85 5.10
CA LEU A 245 9.50 -13.01 3.96
C LEU A 245 10.75 -13.59 3.29
N ALA A 246 10.58 -14.23 2.14
CA ALA A 246 11.69 -14.70 1.34
C ALA A 246 12.16 -13.57 0.41
N LEU A 247 13.47 -13.45 0.24
CA LEU A 247 14.03 -12.67 -0.85
C LEU A 247 14.01 -13.54 -2.11
N PRO A 248 13.61 -12.99 -3.25
CA PRO A 248 13.70 -13.71 -4.52
C PRO A 248 15.17 -14.02 -4.84
N ALA A 249 15.41 -15.21 -5.34
CA ALA A 249 16.73 -15.67 -5.76
C ALA A 249 17.23 -14.91 -7.00
#